data_45f3592872aef1889b533f91ecd540c6
#
_entry.id   45f3592872aef1889b533f91ecd540c6
#
_cell.length_a   1.000
_cell.length_b   1.000
_cell.length_c   1.000
_cell.angle_alpha   90.00
_cell.angle_beta   90.00
_cell.angle_gamma   90.00
#
_symmetry.space_group_name_H-M   'P 1'
#
loop_
_entity.id
_entity.type
_entity.pdbx_description
1 polymer ?
#
loop_
_entity_poly.entity_id
_entity_poly.type
_entity_poly.pdbx_seq_one_letter_code
_entity_poly.pdbx_strand_id
1 'polypeptide(L)'
;MSVDLPTPERSLLTEQDVRRIVREEVAGVIAKDPGSRQAAIIASKGTLDWAYPPLILATAAAAAGMQTAVFFTFYGLNIIHKDFARKLKVDPVGNPAMPMPVPMPDLVTAMPGMVSLASKMMRSRFARHNVASIATLLDSARELDVRLIGCQMTIDVFGYTQDEFIDGVEFAGAAAFMSVARRSNVTLFV
;
A
#
# COMPACT_ATOMS: atom_id res chain seq x y z
N MET A 1 61.15 -35.31 -15.28
CA MET A 1 60.81 -33.91 -15.61
C MET A 1 59.49 -33.60 -14.91
N SER A 2 59.57 -33.04 -13.66
CA SER A 2 58.39 -32.62 -12.93
C SER A 2 58.04 -31.23 -13.39
N VAL A 3 56.82 -31.03 -13.89
CA VAL A 3 56.29 -29.74 -14.27
C VAL A 3 55.67 -29.12 -12.99
N ASP A 4 56.39 -28.15 -12.40
CA ASP A 4 55.88 -27.32 -11.34
C ASP A 4 54.80 -26.35 -11.93
N LEU A 5 53.54 -26.64 -11.64
CA LEU A 5 52.45 -25.70 -11.92
C LEU A 5 52.41 -24.64 -10.82
N PRO A 6 52.44 -23.35 -11.16
CA PRO A 6 52.32 -22.29 -10.16
C PRO A 6 50.96 -22.34 -9.52
N THR A 7 50.94 -22.47 -8.19
CA THR A 7 49.74 -22.37 -7.38
C THR A 7 49.19 -20.91 -7.51
N PRO A 8 47.94 -20.69 -7.86
CA PRO A 8 47.39 -19.32 -7.90
C PRO A 8 47.36 -18.79 -6.48
N GLU A 9 48.12 -17.71 -6.19
CA GLU A 9 47.98 -16.94 -4.98
C GLU A 9 46.53 -16.48 -4.85
N ARG A 10 45.80 -17.05 -3.90
CA ARG A 10 44.51 -16.50 -3.47
C ARG A 10 44.81 -15.18 -2.76
N SER A 11 44.80 -14.10 -3.49
CA SER A 11 44.73 -12.76 -2.94
C SER A 11 43.45 -12.67 -2.10
N LEU A 12 43.61 -12.66 -0.78
CA LEU A 12 42.52 -12.44 0.14
C LEU A 12 42.03 -11.01 -0.06
N LEU A 13 40.78 -10.87 -0.47
CA LEU A 13 40.13 -9.56 -0.61
C LEU A 13 40.20 -8.83 0.74
N THR A 14 40.69 -7.61 0.72
CA THR A 14 40.69 -6.78 1.92
C THR A 14 39.28 -6.24 2.19
N GLU A 15 39.01 -5.82 3.40
CA GLU A 15 37.72 -5.18 3.74
C GLU A 15 37.45 -3.97 2.83
N GLN A 16 38.50 -3.26 2.43
CA GLN A 16 38.39 -2.12 1.50
C GLN A 16 38.01 -2.56 0.08
N ASP A 17 38.53 -3.70 -0.40
CA ASP A 17 38.15 -4.26 -1.70
C ASP A 17 36.70 -4.71 -1.71
N VAL A 18 36.25 -5.37 -0.63
CA VAL A 18 34.85 -5.77 -0.48
C VAL A 18 33.93 -4.55 -0.47
N ARG A 19 34.26 -3.50 0.30
CA ARG A 19 33.48 -2.26 0.35
C ARG A 19 33.45 -1.56 -1.01
N ARG A 20 34.54 -1.58 -1.76
CA ARG A 20 34.61 -1.01 -3.11
C ARG A 20 33.73 -1.79 -4.07
N ILE A 21 33.87 -3.11 -4.13
CA ILE A 21 33.08 -4.00 -4.98
C ILE A 21 31.57 -3.83 -4.68
N VAL A 22 31.19 -3.89 -3.41
CA VAL A 22 29.78 -3.69 -3.01
C VAL A 22 29.26 -2.31 -3.45
N ARG A 23 30.07 -1.26 -3.29
CA ARG A 23 29.66 0.09 -3.71
C ARG A 23 29.51 0.20 -5.23
N GLU A 24 30.43 -0.40 -5.99
CA GLU A 24 30.39 -0.41 -7.46
C GLU A 24 29.21 -1.25 -7.97
N GLU A 25 28.96 -2.42 -7.40
CA GLU A 25 27.81 -3.26 -7.73
C GLU A 25 26.48 -2.58 -7.40
N VAL A 26 26.35 -2.00 -6.18
CA VAL A 26 25.16 -1.25 -5.78
C VAL A 26 24.96 -0.04 -6.69
N ALA A 27 26.02 0.72 -6.98
CA ALA A 27 25.95 1.84 -7.92
C ALA A 27 25.58 1.37 -9.34
N GLY A 28 26.11 0.23 -9.77
CA GLY A 28 25.76 -0.40 -11.06
C GLY A 28 24.29 -0.85 -11.13
N VAL A 29 23.76 -1.41 -10.04
CA VAL A 29 22.34 -1.80 -9.95
C VAL A 29 21.44 -0.55 -9.97
N ILE A 30 21.81 0.50 -9.21
CA ILE A 30 21.08 1.76 -9.18
C ILE A 30 21.15 2.46 -10.55
N ALA A 31 22.30 2.43 -11.22
CA ALA A 31 22.48 3.04 -12.55
C ALA A 31 21.82 2.23 -13.69
N LYS A 32 21.64 0.92 -13.53
CA LYS A 32 20.94 0.07 -14.50
C LYS A 32 19.43 0.18 -14.45
N ASP A 33 18.88 0.86 -13.45
CA ASP A 33 17.45 1.18 -13.37
C ASP A 33 17.21 2.71 -13.46
N PRO A 34 17.49 3.34 -14.62
CA PRO A 34 17.11 4.73 -14.87
C PRO A 34 15.61 4.84 -15.21
N GLY A 35 14.89 3.70 -15.18
CA GLY A 35 13.45 3.65 -15.35
C GLY A 35 12.76 4.21 -14.12
N SER A 36 11.70 4.99 -14.33
CA SER A 36 10.83 5.50 -13.28
C SER A 36 10.47 4.35 -12.32
N ARG A 37 10.97 4.44 -11.08
CA ARG A 37 10.62 3.48 -10.03
C ARG A 37 9.11 3.45 -9.90
N GLN A 38 8.52 2.26 -9.90
CA GLN A 38 7.06 2.11 -9.86
C GLN A 38 6.64 1.29 -8.64
N ALA A 39 5.51 1.67 -8.05
CA ALA A 39 4.85 0.94 -6.99
C ALA A 39 3.41 0.61 -7.39
N ALA A 40 3.01 -0.64 -7.19
CA ALA A 40 1.65 -1.11 -7.42
C ALA A 40 1.09 -1.69 -6.12
N ILE A 41 -0.06 -1.20 -5.69
CA ILE A 41 -0.69 -1.58 -4.43
C ILE A 41 -2.10 -2.08 -4.73
N ILE A 42 -2.49 -3.21 -4.12
CA ILE A 42 -3.86 -3.72 -4.20
C ILE A 42 -4.53 -3.47 -2.85
N ALA A 43 -5.65 -2.75 -2.86
CA ALA A 43 -6.52 -2.53 -1.72
C ALA A 43 -7.79 -3.34 -1.89
N SER A 44 -7.97 -4.38 -1.06
CA SER A 44 -9.10 -5.33 -1.20
C SER A 44 -10.15 -5.20 -0.09
N LYS A 45 -9.84 -4.53 1.02
CA LYS A 45 -10.72 -4.39 2.17
C LYS A 45 -11.19 -2.95 2.34
N GLY A 46 -12.44 -2.76 2.71
CA GLY A 46 -13.11 -1.47 2.80
C GLY A 46 -13.50 -1.05 4.20
N THR A 47 -12.74 -1.47 5.23
CA THR A 47 -12.94 -0.98 6.60
C THR A 47 -11.97 0.15 6.93
N LEU A 48 -12.25 0.92 7.98
CA LEU A 48 -11.47 2.11 8.32
C LEU A 48 -10.00 1.80 8.59
N ASP A 49 -9.71 0.73 9.29
CA ASP A 49 -8.37 0.26 9.63
C ASP A 49 -7.59 -0.21 8.39
N TRP A 50 -8.27 -0.87 7.45
CA TRP A 50 -7.67 -1.34 6.21
C TRP A 50 -7.58 -0.28 5.11
N ALA A 51 -8.27 0.85 5.24
CA ALA A 51 -8.17 1.95 4.30
C ALA A 51 -6.86 2.75 4.46
N TYR A 52 -6.29 2.79 5.67
CA TYR A 52 -5.07 3.54 5.95
C TYR A 52 -3.81 2.96 5.28
N PRO A 53 -3.49 1.65 5.41
CA PRO A 53 -2.24 1.11 4.88
C PRO A 53 -2.02 1.39 3.40
N PRO A 54 -2.95 1.09 2.48
CA PRO A 54 -2.72 1.32 1.06
C PRO A 54 -2.52 2.80 0.71
N LEU A 55 -3.25 3.71 1.38
CA LEU A 55 -3.13 5.14 1.13
C LEU A 55 -1.82 5.73 1.69
N ILE A 56 -1.43 5.33 2.91
CA ILE A 56 -0.15 5.76 3.51
C ILE A 56 1.01 5.27 2.67
N LEU A 57 0.99 3.99 2.25
CA LEU A 57 2.06 3.43 1.43
C LEU A 57 2.12 4.10 0.06
N ALA A 58 0.96 4.36 -0.55
CA ALA A 58 0.90 5.02 -1.86
C ALA A 58 1.44 6.45 -1.81
N THR A 59 1.00 7.25 -0.85
CA THR A 59 1.48 8.64 -0.69
C THR A 59 2.96 8.69 -0.35
N ALA A 60 3.45 7.78 0.51
CA ALA A 60 4.87 7.68 0.84
C ALA A 60 5.72 7.27 -0.38
N ALA A 61 5.26 6.30 -1.18
CA ALA A 61 5.96 5.87 -2.40
C ALA A 61 6.01 7.01 -3.43
N ALA A 62 4.88 7.71 -3.65
CA ALA A 62 4.81 8.84 -4.56
C ALA A 62 5.69 10.01 -4.10
N ALA A 63 5.67 10.33 -2.79
CA ALA A 63 6.56 11.36 -2.22
C ALA A 63 8.05 10.98 -2.32
N ALA A 64 8.37 9.68 -2.37
CA ALA A 64 9.72 9.19 -2.66
C ALA A 64 10.07 9.18 -4.16
N GLY A 65 9.22 9.75 -5.02
CA GLY A 65 9.44 9.86 -6.46
C GLY A 65 9.09 8.60 -7.26
N MET A 66 8.30 7.69 -6.70
CA MET A 66 7.83 6.50 -7.42
C MET A 66 6.53 6.80 -8.16
N GLN A 67 6.42 6.35 -9.40
CA GLN A 67 5.12 6.29 -10.08
C GLN A 67 4.25 5.24 -9.39
N THR A 68 3.20 5.68 -8.72
CA THR A 68 2.42 4.82 -7.83
C THR A 68 1.01 4.61 -8.36
N ALA A 69 0.54 3.36 -8.32
CA ALA A 69 -0.84 3.00 -8.63
C ALA A 69 -1.46 2.17 -7.50
N VAL A 70 -2.71 2.47 -7.17
CA VAL A 70 -3.51 1.69 -6.22
C VAL A 70 -4.72 1.11 -6.94
N PHE A 71 -4.87 -0.20 -6.86
CA PHE A 71 -5.99 -0.94 -7.43
C PHE A 71 -6.99 -1.31 -6.33
N PHE A 72 -8.15 -0.69 -6.36
CA PHE A 72 -9.23 -0.94 -5.42
C PHE A 72 -10.16 -2.02 -5.97
N THR A 73 -10.26 -3.12 -5.27
CA THR A 73 -11.11 -4.25 -5.68
C THR A 73 -11.98 -4.73 -4.51
N PHE A 74 -13.08 -5.40 -4.81
CA PHE A 74 -14.05 -5.83 -3.81
C PHE A 74 -14.43 -4.70 -2.86
N TYR A 75 -14.39 -4.96 -1.55
CA TYR A 75 -14.74 -3.94 -0.55
C TYR A 75 -13.75 -2.77 -0.50
N GLY A 76 -12.54 -2.90 -1.07
CA GLY A 76 -11.61 -1.79 -1.23
C GLY A 76 -12.18 -0.61 -2.03
N LEU A 77 -13.15 -0.85 -2.91
CA LEU A 77 -13.90 0.21 -3.61
C LEU A 77 -14.57 1.20 -2.65
N ASN A 78 -14.96 0.78 -1.44
CA ASN A 78 -15.57 1.66 -0.45
C ASN A 78 -14.63 2.81 -0.03
N ILE A 79 -13.32 2.66 -0.19
CA ILE A 79 -12.33 3.68 0.16
C ILE A 79 -12.44 4.90 -0.77
N ILE A 80 -12.77 4.65 -2.03
CA ILE A 80 -12.87 5.68 -3.09
C ILE A 80 -14.32 6.01 -3.49
N HIS A 81 -15.31 5.40 -2.85
CA HIS A 81 -16.73 5.69 -3.08
C HIS A 81 -17.15 6.95 -2.33
N LYS A 82 -17.83 7.90 -2.99
CA LYS A 82 -18.23 9.20 -2.42
C LYS A 82 -19.00 9.09 -1.10
N ASP A 83 -19.93 8.14 -1.01
CA ASP A 83 -20.76 7.97 0.17
C ASP A 83 -20.12 7.16 1.28
N PHE A 84 -19.29 6.18 0.94
CA PHE A 84 -18.70 5.26 1.91
C PHE A 84 -17.38 5.76 2.49
N ALA A 85 -16.55 6.44 1.74
CA ALA A 85 -15.23 6.91 2.19
C ALA A 85 -15.29 7.70 3.52
N ARG A 86 -16.34 8.50 3.73
CA ARG A 86 -16.55 9.26 4.97
C ARG A 86 -17.18 8.43 6.09
N LYS A 87 -17.79 7.28 5.77
CA LYS A 87 -18.57 6.45 6.70
C LYS A 87 -17.90 5.12 7.04
N LEU A 88 -16.64 4.91 6.58
CA LEU A 88 -15.91 3.68 6.85
C LEU A 88 -15.88 3.39 8.35
N LYS A 89 -16.19 2.16 8.71
CA LYS A 89 -16.16 1.66 10.08
C LYS A 89 -15.02 0.66 10.23
N VAL A 90 -14.54 0.49 11.46
CA VAL A 90 -13.60 -0.59 11.77
C VAL A 90 -14.25 -1.95 11.53
N ASP A 91 -13.42 -2.96 11.32
CA ASP A 91 -13.89 -4.35 11.21
C ASP A 91 -14.67 -4.69 12.49
N PRO A 92 -15.87 -5.29 12.37
CA PRO A 92 -16.67 -5.71 13.52
C PRO A 92 -16.01 -6.86 14.30
N VAL A 93 -15.12 -7.63 13.67
CA VAL A 93 -14.31 -8.64 14.36
C VAL A 93 -13.19 -7.90 15.08
N GLY A 94 -13.32 -7.78 16.41
CA GLY A 94 -12.38 -7.05 17.25
C GLY A 94 -10.96 -7.61 17.13
N ASN A 95 -9.97 -6.73 17.03
CA ASN A 95 -8.58 -7.13 17.14
C ASN A 95 -8.17 -7.14 18.61
N PRO A 96 -7.83 -8.32 19.20
CA PRO A 96 -7.44 -8.41 20.62
C PRO A 96 -6.13 -7.64 20.93
N ALA A 97 -5.33 -7.31 19.93
CA ALA A 97 -4.14 -6.47 20.07
C ALA A 97 -4.44 -4.97 20.15
N MET A 98 -5.71 -4.56 19.99
CA MET A 98 -6.08 -3.15 20.13
C MET A 98 -5.89 -2.72 21.60
N PRO A 99 -5.06 -1.69 21.88
CA PRO A 99 -4.80 -1.27 23.25
C PRO A 99 -6.04 -0.55 23.81
N MET A 100 -6.97 -1.33 24.35
CA MET A 100 -8.13 -0.83 25.07
C MET A 100 -7.94 -1.06 26.59
N PRO A 101 -8.43 -0.15 27.42
CA PRO A 101 -8.27 -0.27 28.88
C PRO A 101 -8.97 -1.51 29.45
N VAL A 102 -9.88 -2.12 28.70
CA VAL A 102 -10.58 -3.36 29.08
C VAL A 102 -10.60 -4.27 27.84
N PRO A 103 -10.17 -5.55 27.94
CA PRO A 103 -10.33 -6.51 26.85
C PRO A 103 -11.82 -6.69 26.55
N MET A 104 -12.21 -6.39 25.30
CA MET A 104 -13.60 -6.56 24.88
C MET A 104 -13.78 -7.96 24.29
N PRO A 105 -14.63 -8.80 24.88
CA PRO A 105 -15.03 -10.06 24.26
C PRO A 105 -15.72 -9.81 22.92
N ASP A 106 -15.53 -10.71 21.94
CA ASP A 106 -16.14 -10.61 20.60
C ASP A 106 -17.66 -10.44 20.63
N LEU A 107 -18.32 -10.98 21.66
CA LEU A 107 -19.76 -10.82 21.89
C LEU A 107 -20.18 -9.34 22.10
N VAL A 108 -19.31 -8.52 22.70
CA VAL A 108 -19.59 -7.10 22.93
C VAL A 108 -19.46 -6.29 21.64
N THR A 109 -18.55 -6.68 20.73
CA THR A 109 -18.42 -6.02 19.43
C THR A 109 -19.62 -6.26 18.52
N ALA A 110 -20.35 -7.34 18.73
CA ALA A 110 -21.59 -7.66 18.00
C ALA A 110 -22.79 -6.79 18.45
N MET A 111 -22.69 -6.05 19.56
CA MET A 111 -23.79 -5.21 20.03
C MET A 111 -24.02 -3.99 19.11
N PRO A 112 -25.30 -3.65 18.84
CA PRO A 112 -25.62 -2.47 18.02
C PRO A 112 -24.93 -1.20 18.52
N GLY A 113 -24.26 -0.46 17.63
CA GLY A 113 -23.58 0.80 17.97
C GLY A 113 -22.12 0.67 18.39
N MET A 114 -21.63 -0.50 18.82
CA MET A 114 -20.25 -0.68 19.28
C MET A 114 -19.21 -0.45 18.17
N VAL A 115 -19.46 -0.94 16.97
CA VAL A 115 -18.58 -0.69 15.80
C VAL A 115 -18.49 0.82 15.50
N SER A 116 -19.59 1.55 15.65
CA SER A 116 -19.58 3.01 15.44
C SER A 116 -18.81 3.74 16.55
N LEU A 117 -18.93 3.31 17.80
CA LEU A 117 -18.16 3.83 18.92
C LEU A 117 -16.65 3.55 18.73
N ALA A 118 -16.28 2.33 18.41
CA ALA A 118 -14.90 1.93 18.14
C ALA A 118 -14.31 2.74 16.97
N SER A 119 -15.06 2.93 15.89
CA SER A 119 -14.66 3.76 14.76
C SER A 119 -14.41 5.22 15.15
N LYS A 120 -15.27 5.78 15.99
CA LYS A 120 -15.12 7.15 16.52
C LYS A 120 -13.88 7.27 17.42
N MET A 121 -13.65 6.28 18.27
CA MET A 121 -12.46 6.22 19.13
C MET A 121 -11.18 6.13 18.30
N MET A 122 -11.14 5.27 17.27
CA MET A 122 -10.00 5.13 16.37
C MET A 122 -9.70 6.46 15.67
N ARG A 123 -10.69 7.10 15.05
CA ARG A 123 -10.52 8.41 14.42
C ARG A 123 -10.02 9.48 15.40
N SER A 124 -10.56 9.52 16.63
CA SER A 124 -10.08 10.44 17.66
C SER A 124 -8.63 10.18 18.04
N ARG A 125 -8.22 8.92 18.11
CA ARG A 125 -6.83 8.53 18.37
C ARG A 125 -5.90 8.98 17.25
N PHE A 126 -6.26 8.70 16.02
CA PHE A 126 -5.49 9.13 14.85
C PHE A 126 -5.35 10.66 14.81
N ALA A 127 -6.43 11.40 15.05
CA ALA A 127 -6.39 12.86 15.11
C ALA A 127 -5.44 13.39 16.21
N ARG A 128 -5.43 12.77 17.39
CA ARG A 128 -4.50 13.15 18.48
C ARG A 128 -3.03 12.89 18.15
N HIS A 129 -2.75 11.93 17.31
CA HIS A 129 -1.39 11.60 16.84
C HIS A 129 -1.06 12.23 15.48
N ASN A 130 -1.86 13.21 15.03
CA ASN A 130 -1.68 13.93 13.76
C ASN A 130 -1.66 12.99 12.53
N VAL A 131 -2.33 11.84 12.60
CA VAL A 131 -2.53 10.97 11.44
C VAL A 131 -3.59 11.61 10.54
N ALA A 132 -3.25 11.83 9.28
CA ALA A 132 -4.15 12.42 8.30
C ALA A 132 -5.43 11.59 8.13
N SER A 133 -6.55 12.22 7.86
CA SER A 133 -7.81 11.52 7.57
C SER A 133 -7.74 10.77 6.23
N ILE A 134 -8.63 9.79 6.03
CA ILE A 134 -8.74 9.09 4.72
C ILE A 134 -8.99 10.09 3.59
N ALA A 135 -9.84 11.09 3.81
CA ALA A 135 -10.09 12.14 2.81
C ALA A 135 -8.82 12.91 2.48
N THR A 136 -8.07 13.35 3.50
CA THR A 136 -6.79 14.05 3.33
C THR A 136 -5.76 13.16 2.60
N LEU A 137 -5.70 11.87 2.92
CA LEU A 137 -4.79 10.94 2.25
C LEU A 137 -5.16 10.73 0.77
N LEU A 138 -6.46 10.67 0.45
CA LEU A 138 -6.93 10.60 -0.93
C LEU A 138 -6.62 11.88 -1.71
N ASP A 139 -6.80 13.05 -1.10
CA ASP A 139 -6.44 14.33 -1.71
C ASP A 139 -4.93 14.40 -1.95
N SER A 140 -4.11 14.04 -0.94
CA SER A 140 -2.64 13.97 -1.11
C SER A 140 -2.21 12.96 -2.17
N ALA A 141 -2.89 11.82 -2.26
CA ALA A 141 -2.60 10.83 -3.30
C ALA A 141 -2.84 11.42 -4.70
N ARG A 142 -3.94 12.17 -4.87
CA ARG A 142 -4.25 12.84 -6.14
C ARG A 142 -3.25 13.97 -6.46
N GLU A 143 -2.88 14.78 -5.47
CA GLU A 143 -1.87 15.84 -5.61
C GLU A 143 -0.48 15.29 -5.97
N LEU A 144 -0.17 14.07 -5.56
CA LEU A 144 1.07 13.36 -5.86
C LEU A 144 0.98 12.46 -7.11
N ASP A 145 -0.05 12.64 -7.95
CA ASP A 145 -0.28 11.88 -9.18
C ASP A 145 -0.35 10.35 -8.97
N VAL A 146 -0.81 9.90 -7.79
CA VAL A 146 -1.09 8.49 -7.56
C VAL A 146 -2.29 8.07 -8.41
N ARG A 147 -2.11 7.07 -9.26
CA ARG A 147 -3.19 6.51 -10.08
C ARG A 147 -4.14 5.69 -9.20
N LEU A 148 -5.37 6.13 -9.07
CA LEU A 148 -6.42 5.41 -8.35
C LEU A 148 -7.23 4.60 -9.36
N ILE A 149 -7.19 3.27 -9.27
CA ILE A 149 -7.80 2.36 -10.25
C ILE A 149 -8.89 1.56 -9.55
N GLY A 150 -10.14 1.74 -9.95
CA GLY A 150 -11.29 0.94 -9.52
C GLY A 150 -11.46 -0.30 -10.39
N CYS A 151 -11.69 -1.46 -9.76
CA CYS A 151 -11.91 -2.72 -10.47
C CYS A 151 -13.26 -2.75 -11.15
N GLN A 152 -13.29 -2.68 -12.49
CA GLN A 152 -14.53 -2.68 -13.29
C GLN A 152 -15.40 -3.90 -13.00
N MET A 153 -14.83 -5.09 -12.92
CA MET A 153 -15.58 -6.32 -12.62
C MET A 153 -16.32 -6.21 -11.27
N THR A 154 -15.69 -5.62 -10.27
CA THR A 154 -16.32 -5.48 -8.94
C THR A 154 -17.43 -4.43 -8.97
N ILE A 155 -17.26 -3.35 -9.73
CA ILE A 155 -18.30 -2.33 -9.95
C ILE A 155 -19.53 -2.97 -10.54
N ASP A 156 -19.37 -3.75 -11.61
CA ASP A 156 -20.46 -4.45 -12.29
C ASP A 156 -21.16 -5.45 -11.36
N VAL A 157 -20.41 -6.23 -10.58
CA VAL A 157 -20.97 -7.23 -9.64
C VAL A 157 -21.73 -6.57 -8.49
N PHE A 158 -21.26 -5.43 -8.00
CA PHE A 158 -21.91 -4.71 -6.89
C PHE A 158 -23.02 -3.77 -7.35
N GLY A 159 -23.18 -3.58 -8.67
CA GLY A 159 -24.20 -2.73 -9.26
C GLY A 159 -23.92 -1.24 -9.06
N TYR A 160 -22.65 -0.88 -8.89
CA TYR A 160 -22.24 0.53 -8.78
C TYR A 160 -22.17 1.18 -10.17
N THR A 161 -22.26 2.51 -10.19
CA THR A 161 -21.99 3.34 -11.36
C THR A 161 -20.71 4.15 -11.14
N GLN A 162 -20.02 4.52 -12.21
CA GLN A 162 -18.73 5.20 -12.11
C GLN A 162 -18.83 6.59 -11.45
N ASP A 163 -19.97 7.25 -11.57
CA ASP A 163 -20.25 8.56 -10.96
C ASP A 163 -20.40 8.53 -9.42
N GLU A 164 -20.57 7.35 -8.83
CA GLU A 164 -20.58 7.16 -7.37
C GLU A 164 -19.18 7.24 -6.74
N PHE A 165 -18.13 7.24 -7.56
CA PHE A 165 -16.74 7.31 -7.09
C PHE A 165 -16.19 8.73 -7.15
N ILE A 166 -15.14 8.99 -6.34
CA ILE A 166 -14.45 10.28 -6.32
C ILE A 166 -13.82 10.57 -7.69
N ASP A 167 -13.64 11.85 -8.01
CA ASP A 167 -13.05 12.26 -9.28
C ASP A 167 -11.59 11.78 -9.40
N GLY A 168 -11.15 11.50 -10.63
CA GLY A 168 -9.78 11.05 -10.91
C GLY A 168 -9.56 9.55 -10.74
N VAL A 169 -10.60 8.76 -10.52
CA VAL A 169 -10.52 7.29 -10.53
C VAL A 169 -10.57 6.78 -11.95
N GLU A 170 -9.60 5.95 -12.32
CA GLU A 170 -9.61 5.17 -13.55
C GLU A 170 -10.34 3.84 -13.31
N PHE A 171 -11.13 3.38 -14.28
CA PHE A 171 -11.80 2.09 -14.15
C PHE A 171 -11.18 1.07 -15.11
N ALA A 172 -10.69 -0.04 -14.56
CA ALA A 172 -10.00 -1.04 -15.35
C ALA A 172 -10.15 -2.45 -14.77
N GLY A 173 -9.95 -3.44 -15.62
CA GLY A 173 -9.89 -4.84 -15.20
C GLY A 173 -8.53 -5.25 -14.63
N ALA A 174 -8.48 -6.44 -14.00
CA ALA A 174 -7.26 -7.02 -13.43
C ALA A 174 -6.10 -7.11 -14.44
N ALA A 175 -6.37 -7.39 -15.70
CA ALA A 175 -5.34 -7.47 -16.75
C ALA A 175 -4.62 -6.14 -16.98
N ALA A 176 -5.35 -5.01 -16.94
CA ALA A 176 -4.77 -3.69 -17.05
C ALA A 176 -3.89 -3.37 -15.82
N PHE A 177 -4.35 -3.71 -14.62
CA PHE A 177 -3.53 -3.57 -13.41
C PHE A 177 -2.27 -4.45 -13.46
N MET A 178 -2.37 -5.70 -13.91
CA MET A 178 -1.21 -6.58 -14.05
C MET A 178 -0.16 -6.03 -15.01
N SER A 179 -0.55 -5.26 -16.01
CA SER A 179 0.40 -4.58 -16.90
C SER A 179 1.20 -3.48 -16.20
N VAL A 180 0.63 -2.86 -15.16
CA VAL A 180 1.34 -1.94 -14.26
C VAL A 180 2.21 -2.71 -13.28
N ALA A 181 1.64 -3.70 -12.58
CA ALA A 181 2.31 -4.48 -11.54
C ALA A 181 3.60 -5.16 -12.05
N ARG A 182 3.58 -5.73 -13.26
CA ARG A 182 4.76 -6.39 -13.85
C ARG A 182 5.94 -5.45 -14.11
N ARG A 183 5.71 -4.14 -14.15
CA ARG A 183 6.75 -3.11 -14.33
C ARG A 183 7.12 -2.45 -13.02
N SER A 184 6.43 -2.76 -11.93
CA SER A 184 6.65 -2.15 -10.63
C SER A 184 7.79 -2.83 -9.89
N ASN A 185 8.63 -2.01 -9.24
CA ASN A 185 9.71 -2.47 -8.38
C ASN A 185 9.17 -2.98 -7.04
N VAL A 186 8.01 -2.44 -6.63
CA VAL A 186 7.30 -2.83 -5.42
C VAL A 186 5.86 -3.17 -5.76
N THR A 187 5.42 -4.37 -5.39
CA THR A 187 4.01 -4.77 -5.52
C THR A 187 3.52 -5.26 -4.15
N LEU A 188 2.43 -4.66 -3.66
CA LEU A 188 1.87 -4.95 -2.34
C LEU A 188 0.40 -5.32 -2.46
N PHE A 189 -0.02 -6.30 -1.66
CA PHE A 189 -1.42 -6.68 -1.47
C PHE A 189 -1.82 -6.37 -0.03
N VAL A 190 -2.87 -5.54 0.14
CA VAL A 190 -3.36 -5.03 1.42
C VAL A 190 -4.87 -5.26 1.58
#